data_3ee100e4f662985aa3ad66deec9c7760
#
_entry.id   3ee100e4f662985aa3ad66deec9c7760
#
_cell.length_a   1.000
_cell.length_b   1.000
_cell.length_c   1.000
_cell.angle_alpha   90.00
_cell.angle_beta   90.00
_cell.angle_gamma   90.00
#
_symmetry.space_group_name_H-M   'P 1'
#
loop_
_entity.id
_entity.type
_entity.pdbx_description
1 polymer ?
#
loop_
_entity_poly.entity_id
_entity_poly.type
_entity_poly.pdbx_seq_one_letter_code
_entity_poly.pdbx_strand_id
1 'polypeptide(L)'
;MRVVSIQSAVLALVLLAPVAVQAQDSDIELLRAAIDELRADYDGRIAELERRLAVAEQNAAQSSYTAQAPVAEASAQRSGNAAFNPAIGVVFQGRLWGVEGPASESEGLAVGETELIMNANVDDKFAAYLTAALAFEDGEAELELEEVWVETTALPAGFGARFGRISSGIGYLNTKHSHQWDFADLPLPYQAFFDGRYTDNGVRLTWLAPTDLYMEVGGELLQGEGDPSGIAASTIFANVGGDVGASNSWLAGASYLERDQLDSLSTAHFVWKWAPQGNWKARNFIFQTEYFDHSDVGIDGGWYAQAVYQPIERWRVGARADGLMTDSEDPRRYSVMLDWSNSEFSRLRMQFTRDESGFEDRNEWGLQYIHSIGAHGAHTF
;
A
#
# COMPACT_ATOMS: atom_id res chain seq x y z
N MET A 1 -43.15 23.78 -68.62
CA MET A 1 -43.18 24.97 -69.52
C MET A 1 -41.95 25.81 -69.23
N ARG A 2 -41.20 26.03 -70.32
CA ARG A 2 -40.20 27.04 -70.58
C ARG A 2 -38.94 27.01 -69.73
N VAL A 3 -37.80 26.53 -70.15
CA VAL A 3 -36.95 26.77 -71.35
C VAL A 3 -36.19 28.10 -71.25
N VAL A 4 -34.88 27.96 -71.49
CA VAL A 4 -33.93 28.91 -72.14
C VAL A 4 -33.18 29.83 -71.16
N SER A 5 -31.88 30.08 -71.28
CA SER A 5 -30.81 29.90 -72.29
C SER A 5 -29.51 30.43 -71.73
N ILE A 6 -28.38 29.76 -71.79
CA ILE A 6 -27.22 29.85 -72.70
C ILE A 6 -26.58 31.25 -72.85
N GLN A 7 -25.25 31.22 -72.69
CA GLN A 7 -24.17 32.05 -73.23
C GLN A 7 -23.73 33.27 -72.40
N SER A 8 -22.47 33.60 -72.19
CA SER A 8 -21.28 33.40 -73.07
C SER A 8 -20.01 33.66 -72.24
N ALA A 9 -18.97 33.05 -72.74
CA ALA A 9 -17.56 33.18 -72.37
C ALA A 9 -17.01 34.60 -72.45
N VAL A 10 -16.04 34.92 -71.56
CA VAL A 10 -14.89 35.78 -71.96
C VAL A 10 -13.65 35.30 -71.18
N LEU A 11 -12.69 34.93 -71.97
CA LEU A 11 -11.30 34.61 -71.65
C LEU A 11 -10.57 35.86 -71.20
N ALA A 12 -10.02 35.82 -69.98
CA ALA A 12 -9.01 36.78 -69.56
C ALA A 12 -7.77 36.05 -69.07
N LEU A 13 -6.82 35.92 -69.88
CA LEU A 13 -5.44 35.48 -69.65
C LEU A 13 -4.75 36.61 -68.90
N VAL A 14 -4.44 36.47 -67.63
CA VAL A 14 -3.58 37.36 -66.85
C VAL A 14 -2.32 36.62 -66.48
N LEU A 15 -1.21 37.07 -67.02
CA LEU A 15 0.16 36.69 -66.65
C LEU A 15 0.39 36.80 -65.18
N LEU A 16 0.58 35.67 -64.45
CA LEU A 16 1.11 35.63 -63.12
C LEU A 16 2.62 35.42 -63.22
N ALA A 17 3.34 36.47 -62.86
CA ALA A 17 4.78 36.45 -62.63
C ALA A 17 5.15 35.57 -61.42
N PRO A 18 6.31 34.95 -61.42
CA PRO A 18 6.77 34.12 -60.33
C PRO A 18 7.35 34.99 -59.18
N VAL A 19 6.57 35.23 -58.15
CA VAL A 19 7.01 35.95 -56.92
C VAL A 19 6.90 35.05 -55.64
N ALA A 20 6.90 33.76 -55.76
CA ALA A 20 6.65 32.88 -54.60
C ALA A 20 7.81 31.96 -54.20
N VAL A 21 9.03 32.12 -54.71
CA VAL A 21 10.12 31.15 -54.42
C VAL A 21 11.11 31.65 -53.36
N GLN A 22 11.20 32.93 -53.08
CA GLN A 22 12.19 33.43 -52.09
C GLN A 22 11.73 33.44 -50.64
N ALA A 23 10.43 33.37 -50.35
CA ALA A 23 9.94 33.29 -48.94
C ALA A 23 10.01 31.86 -48.37
N GLN A 24 10.02 30.83 -49.22
CA GLN A 24 10.08 29.43 -48.75
C GLN A 24 11.47 28.97 -48.28
N ASP A 25 12.55 29.54 -48.86
CA ASP A 25 13.91 29.14 -48.46
C ASP A 25 14.29 29.69 -47.08
N SER A 26 13.87 30.91 -46.73
CA SER A 26 14.13 31.49 -45.40
C SER A 26 13.37 30.78 -44.29
N ASP A 27 12.15 30.34 -44.56
CA ASP A 27 11.34 29.58 -43.58
C ASP A 27 11.90 28.19 -43.36
N ILE A 28 12.44 27.56 -44.38
CA ILE A 28 13.12 26.27 -44.30
C ILE A 28 14.44 26.38 -43.52
N GLU A 29 15.20 27.46 -43.72
CA GLU A 29 16.43 27.70 -42.95
C GLU A 29 16.13 27.95 -41.47
N LEU A 30 15.11 28.73 -41.13
CA LEU A 30 14.64 28.95 -39.75
C LEU A 30 14.16 27.64 -39.11
N LEU A 31 13.43 26.80 -39.85
CA LEU A 31 12.96 25.51 -39.33
C LEU A 31 14.14 24.54 -39.13
N ARG A 32 15.15 24.54 -39.98
CA ARG A 32 16.37 23.75 -39.78
C ARG A 32 17.14 24.22 -38.55
N ALA A 33 17.32 25.52 -38.38
CA ALA A 33 17.99 26.07 -37.21
C ALA A 33 17.24 25.69 -35.89
N ALA A 34 15.91 25.75 -35.89
CA ALA A 34 15.09 25.34 -34.74
C ALA A 34 15.18 23.82 -34.46
N ILE A 35 15.28 23.00 -35.53
CA ILE A 35 15.48 21.53 -35.36
C ILE A 35 16.88 21.24 -34.82
N ASP A 36 17.90 21.95 -35.25
CA ASP A 36 19.26 21.75 -34.78
C ASP A 36 19.43 22.21 -33.31
N GLU A 37 18.78 23.31 -32.91
CA GLU A 37 18.71 23.78 -31.55
C GLU A 37 17.97 22.75 -30.65
N LEU A 38 16.84 22.22 -31.11
CA LEU A 38 16.08 21.21 -30.40
C LEU A 38 16.88 19.91 -30.22
N ARG A 39 17.62 19.50 -31.27
CA ARG A 39 18.52 18.33 -31.16
C ARG A 39 19.61 18.55 -30.15
N ALA A 40 20.25 19.71 -30.12
CA ALA A 40 21.29 20.03 -29.16
C ALA A 40 20.75 20.03 -27.72
N ASP A 41 19.51 20.52 -27.49
CA ASP A 41 18.85 20.46 -26.17
C ASP A 41 18.56 19.01 -25.77
N TYR A 42 18.04 18.18 -26.68
CA TYR A 42 17.79 16.76 -26.41
C TYR A 42 19.08 15.98 -26.14
N ASP A 43 20.13 16.20 -26.91
CA ASP A 43 21.42 15.54 -26.71
C ASP A 43 22.03 15.94 -25.35
N GLY A 44 21.87 17.19 -24.94
CA GLY A 44 22.26 17.66 -23.62
C GLY A 44 21.47 16.99 -22.47
N ARG A 45 20.18 16.81 -22.65
CA ARG A 45 19.33 16.11 -21.68
C ARG A 45 19.63 14.62 -21.60
N ILE A 46 19.89 13.98 -22.72
CA ILE A 46 20.30 12.56 -22.77
C ILE A 46 21.63 12.38 -22.03
N ALA A 47 22.64 13.20 -22.30
CA ALA A 47 23.92 13.14 -21.62
C ALA A 47 23.79 13.36 -20.08
N GLU A 48 22.92 14.26 -19.64
CA GLU A 48 22.64 14.46 -18.21
C GLU A 48 21.93 13.26 -17.59
N LEU A 49 20.96 12.65 -18.30
CA LEU A 49 20.27 11.44 -17.83
C LEU A 49 21.21 10.25 -17.76
N GLU A 50 22.08 10.06 -18.74
CA GLU A 50 23.11 9.00 -18.75
C GLU A 50 24.09 9.17 -17.58
N ARG A 51 24.49 10.41 -17.30
CA ARG A 51 25.34 10.71 -16.13
C ARG A 51 24.65 10.39 -14.82
N ARG A 52 23.35 10.73 -14.67
CA ARG A 52 22.55 10.38 -13.48
C ARG A 52 22.36 8.88 -13.35
N LEU A 53 22.16 8.18 -14.46
CA LEU A 53 22.05 6.72 -14.46
C LEU A 53 23.36 6.07 -14.02
N ALA A 54 24.50 6.50 -14.56
CA ALA A 54 25.80 5.98 -14.15
C ALA A 54 26.11 6.22 -12.65
N VAL A 55 25.69 7.36 -12.10
CA VAL A 55 25.81 7.64 -10.67
C VAL A 55 24.85 6.74 -9.86
N ALA A 56 23.63 6.52 -10.34
CA ALA A 56 22.66 5.63 -9.69
C ALA A 56 23.13 4.17 -9.72
N GLU A 57 23.69 3.71 -10.85
CA GLU A 57 24.28 2.37 -10.99
C GLU A 57 25.50 2.18 -10.09
N GLN A 58 26.39 3.19 -9.98
CA GLN A 58 27.49 3.15 -9.02
C GLN A 58 27.01 3.07 -7.56
N ASN A 59 25.98 3.83 -7.22
CA ASN A 59 25.37 3.78 -5.88
C ASN A 59 24.67 2.43 -5.64
N ALA A 60 23.98 1.88 -6.63
CA ALA A 60 23.38 0.55 -6.56
C ALA A 60 24.43 -0.56 -6.44
N ALA A 61 25.55 -0.48 -7.19
CA ALA A 61 26.65 -1.42 -7.06
C ALA A 61 27.38 -1.35 -5.72
N GLN A 62 27.41 -0.19 -5.07
CA GLN A 62 27.90 -0.06 -3.69
C GLN A 62 26.87 -0.53 -2.65
N SER A 63 25.58 -0.46 -2.95
CA SER A 63 24.50 -0.94 -2.08
C SER A 63 24.26 -2.45 -2.17
N SER A 64 24.69 -3.12 -3.23
CA SER A 64 24.54 -4.58 -3.41
C SER A 64 25.42 -5.43 -2.47
N TYR A 65 26.26 -4.81 -1.64
CA TYR A 65 27.00 -5.50 -0.57
C TYR A 65 26.26 -5.51 0.78
N THR A 66 25.11 -4.89 0.88
CA THR A 66 24.23 -4.97 2.06
C THR A 66 22.85 -5.41 1.59
N ALA A 67 22.58 -6.71 1.66
CA ALA A 67 21.23 -7.24 1.59
C ALA A 67 20.45 -6.69 2.80
N GLN A 68 19.81 -5.55 2.62
CA GLN A 68 18.93 -4.97 3.62
C GLN A 68 17.52 -5.44 3.34
N ALA A 69 16.89 -6.00 4.38
CA ALA A 69 15.43 -6.01 4.47
C ALA A 69 14.90 -4.62 4.13
N PRO A 70 13.77 -4.48 3.42
CA PRO A 70 13.25 -3.18 3.04
C PRO A 70 12.77 -2.41 4.27
N VAL A 71 13.69 -1.72 4.93
CA VAL A 71 13.33 -0.58 5.77
C VAL A 71 12.87 0.50 4.80
N ALA A 72 11.65 0.98 4.95
CA ALA A 72 11.05 2.00 4.14
C ALA A 72 12.03 3.18 3.95
N GLU A 73 12.63 3.29 2.77
CA GLU A 73 13.46 4.45 2.42
C GLU A 73 12.56 5.68 2.29
N ALA A 74 12.42 6.40 3.39
CA ALA A 74 12.08 7.81 3.30
C ALA A 74 13.27 8.50 2.62
N SER A 75 13.14 8.82 1.32
CA SER A 75 14.09 9.65 0.59
C SER A 75 14.06 11.09 1.14
N ALA A 76 14.56 11.25 2.36
CA ALA A 76 14.87 12.56 2.91
C ALA A 76 16.09 13.10 2.16
N GLN A 77 15.89 14.15 1.38
CA GLN A 77 16.92 14.95 0.76
C GLN A 77 17.90 15.41 1.86
N ARG A 78 19.05 14.76 1.98
CA ARG A 78 20.08 15.09 2.97
C ARG A 78 20.72 16.42 2.61
N SER A 79 20.21 17.50 3.16
CA SER A 79 20.99 18.72 3.37
C SER A 79 21.76 18.54 4.69
N GLY A 80 23.08 18.75 4.66
CA GLY A 80 23.97 18.48 5.76
C GLY A 80 23.54 19.09 7.10
N ASN A 81 23.86 18.41 8.18
CA ASN A 81 23.67 18.63 9.61
C ASN A 81 22.42 18.06 10.30
N ALA A 82 21.61 17.24 9.67
CA ALA A 82 20.48 16.58 10.32
C ALA A 82 20.68 15.06 10.45
N ALA A 83 21.81 14.64 11.00
CA ALA A 83 22.14 13.21 11.16
C ALA A 83 21.22 12.46 12.14
N PHE A 84 20.30 13.16 12.81
CA PHE A 84 19.41 12.58 13.82
C PHE A 84 18.03 13.27 13.84
N ASN A 85 17.43 13.48 12.68
CA ASN A 85 16.07 14.03 12.62
C ASN A 85 15.10 12.92 12.20
N PRO A 86 14.20 12.43 13.08
CA PRO A 86 13.22 11.43 12.70
C PRO A 86 12.32 11.98 11.59
N ALA A 87 12.01 11.16 10.61
CA ALA A 87 10.95 11.43 9.68
C ALA A 87 9.62 11.35 10.44
N ILE A 88 8.82 12.41 10.39
CA ILE A 88 7.54 12.50 11.08
C ILE A 88 6.44 12.61 10.04
N GLY A 89 5.43 11.78 10.17
CA GLY A 89 4.21 11.80 9.36
C GLY A 89 2.97 11.75 10.24
N VAL A 90 1.88 12.29 9.72
CA VAL A 90 0.55 12.17 10.30
C VAL A 90 -0.38 11.63 9.24
N VAL A 91 -1.15 10.61 9.57
CA VAL A 91 -2.21 10.10 8.71
C VAL A 91 -3.55 10.40 9.36
N PHE A 92 -4.24 11.38 8.80
CA PHE A 92 -5.59 11.75 9.22
C PHE A 92 -6.62 10.86 8.54
N GLN A 93 -7.62 10.39 9.30
CA GLN A 93 -8.76 9.66 8.79
C GLN A 93 -10.06 10.29 9.26
N GLY A 94 -10.95 10.60 8.32
CA GLY A 94 -12.33 10.99 8.59
C GLY A 94 -13.29 9.95 8.03
N ARG A 95 -14.39 9.67 8.71
CA ARG A 95 -15.38 8.71 8.25
C ARG A 95 -16.82 9.23 8.44
N LEU A 96 -17.68 8.86 7.50
CA LEU A 96 -19.13 8.96 7.63
C LEU A 96 -19.70 7.56 7.37
N TRP A 97 -20.39 7.01 8.35
CA TRP A 97 -20.91 5.64 8.31
C TRP A 97 -22.40 5.61 8.57
N GLY A 98 -23.14 4.77 7.85
CA GLY A 98 -24.56 4.54 8.05
C GLY A 98 -24.88 3.05 7.96
N VAL A 99 -25.85 2.62 8.75
CA VAL A 99 -26.30 1.24 8.85
C VAL A 99 -27.80 1.19 8.59
N GLU A 100 -28.25 0.26 7.75
CA GLU A 100 -29.65 -0.09 7.61
C GLU A 100 -29.92 -1.35 8.43
N GLY A 101 -30.61 -1.19 9.56
CA GLY A 101 -30.87 -2.24 10.52
C GLY A 101 -30.87 -1.71 11.95
N PRO A 102 -30.61 -2.55 12.96
CA PRO A 102 -30.43 -2.07 14.32
C PRO A 102 -29.28 -1.06 14.39
N ALA A 103 -29.50 0.04 15.11
CA ALA A 103 -28.53 1.11 15.26
C ALA A 103 -27.18 0.57 15.76
N SER A 104 -26.10 1.07 15.16
CA SER A 104 -24.72 0.72 15.53
C SER A 104 -24.04 1.94 16.14
N GLU A 105 -23.18 1.73 17.14
CA GLU A 105 -22.34 2.78 17.74
C GLU A 105 -21.42 3.45 16.73
N SER A 106 -21.15 2.80 15.59
CA SER A 106 -20.28 3.32 14.53
C SER A 106 -20.98 4.26 13.54
N GLU A 107 -22.28 4.55 13.69
CA GLU A 107 -23.02 5.44 12.79
C GLU A 107 -22.66 6.91 12.98
N GLY A 108 -22.63 7.63 11.86
CA GLY A 108 -22.47 9.07 11.83
C GLY A 108 -21.13 9.55 11.30
N LEU A 109 -20.87 10.84 11.56
CA LEU A 109 -19.60 11.49 11.18
C LEU A 109 -18.63 11.39 12.36
N ALA A 110 -17.48 10.81 12.11
CA ALA A 110 -16.42 10.67 13.11
C ALA A 110 -15.05 10.99 12.53
N VAL A 111 -14.15 11.44 13.37
CA VAL A 111 -12.72 11.36 13.10
C VAL A 111 -12.35 9.90 13.38
N GLY A 112 -11.85 9.22 12.37
CA GLY A 112 -11.28 7.90 12.52
C GLY A 112 -9.91 7.97 13.22
N GLU A 113 -9.28 6.84 13.32
CA GLU A 113 -7.94 6.71 13.87
C GLU A 113 -6.96 7.62 13.13
N THR A 114 -6.37 8.57 13.85
CA THR A 114 -5.38 9.51 13.30
C THR A 114 -4.01 9.11 13.81
N GLU A 115 -3.14 8.63 12.93
CA GLU A 115 -1.85 8.07 13.29
C GLU A 115 -0.74 9.11 13.23
N LEU A 116 0.08 9.19 14.29
CA LEU A 116 1.36 9.88 14.31
C LEU A 116 2.47 8.84 14.10
N ILE A 117 3.20 8.95 13.03
CA ILE A 117 4.26 8.02 12.63
C ILE A 117 5.61 8.72 12.75
N MET A 118 6.54 8.07 13.43
CA MET A 118 7.93 8.52 13.52
C MET A 118 8.86 7.36 13.16
N ASN A 119 9.81 7.60 12.27
CA ASN A 119 10.85 6.64 11.96
C ASN A 119 12.22 7.31 11.89
N ALA A 120 13.25 6.62 12.32
CA ALA A 120 14.62 7.13 12.29
C ALA A 120 15.61 5.99 12.11
N ASN A 121 16.61 6.20 11.25
CA ASN A 121 17.85 5.45 11.36
C ASN A 121 18.65 6.08 12.50
N VAL A 122 18.78 5.36 13.61
CA VAL A 122 19.50 5.86 14.80
C VAL A 122 20.97 6.00 14.50
N ASP A 123 21.56 4.96 13.89
CA ASP A 123 22.93 4.93 13.40
C ASP A 123 23.05 3.93 12.22
N ASP A 124 24.24 3.44 11.94
CA ASP A 124 24.50 2.43 10.90
C ASP A 124 24.08 0.99 11.29
N LYS A 125 23.60 0.79 12.52
CA LYS A 125 23.26 -0.52 13.10
C LYS A 125 21.83 -0.66 13.56
N PHE A 126 21.15 0.45 13.84
CA PHE A 126 19.81 0.45 14.42
C PHE A 126 18.87 1.41 13.70
N ALA A 127 17.65 0.96 13.50
CA ALA A 127 16.49 1.77 13.14
C ALA A 127 15.45 1.74 14.27
N ALA A 128 14.69 2.82 14.41
CA ALA A 128 13.61 2.96 15.37
C ALA A 128 12.32 3.40 14.67
N TYR A 129 11.21 2.93 15.18
CA TYR A 129 9.87 3.23 14.68
C TYR A 129 8.90 3.45 15.82
N LEU A 130 7.97 4.37 15.63
CA LEU A 130 6.86 4.62 16.54
C LEU A 130 5.62 4.96 15.72
N THR A 131 4.50 4.32 16.06
CA THR A 131 3.16 4.75 15.65
C THR A 131 2.28 4.87 16.88
N ALA A 132 1.67 6.05 17.01
CA ALA A 132 0.66 6.32 18.03
C ALA A 132 -0.62 6.77 17.33
N ALA A 133 -1.73 6.16 17.69
CA ALA A 133 -3.06 6.48 17.19
C ALA A 133 -3.79 7.41 18.16
N LEU A 134 -4.41 8.45 17.64
CA LEU A 134 -5.36 9.29 18.33
C LEU A 134 -6.76 8.85 17.91
N ALA A 135 -7.48 8.21 18.82
CA ALA A 135 -8.88 7.85 18.67
C ALA A 135 -9.78 8.80 19.47
N PHE A 136 -11.04 8.86 19.10
CA PHE A 136 -12.06 9.61 19.84
C PHE A 136 -13.17 8.61 20.22
N GLU A 137 -13.24 8.27 21.51
CA GLU A 137 -14.28 7.41 22.06
C GLU A 137 -15.09 8.22 23.08
N ASP A 138 -16.42 8.14 23.01
CA ASP A 138 -17.36 8.84 23.90
C ASP A 138 -17.12 10.36 24.04
N GLY A 139 -16.48 10.98 23.03
CA GLY A 139 -16.15 12.40 23.03
C GLY A 139 -14.84 12.75 23.77
N GLU A 140 -14.12 11.77 24.26
CA GLU A 140 -12.79 11.91 24.84
C GLU A 140 -11.72 11.50 23.81
N ALA A 141 -10.57 12.16 23.83
CA ALA A 141 -9.44 11.84 22.98
C ALA A 141 -8.53 10.85 23.70
N GLU A 142 -8.35 9.68 23.13
CA GLU A 142 -7.44 8.66 23.63
C GLU A 142 -6.22 8.56 22.72
N LEU A 143 -5.03 8.48 23.33
CA LEU A 143 -3.78 8.25 22.61
C LEU A 143 -3.33 6.81 22.89
N GLU A 144 -3.40 5.97 21.88
CA GLU A 144 -2.93 4.59 21.92
C GLU A 144 -1.54 4.47 21.29
N LEU A 145 -0.63 3.78 21.95
CA LEU A 145 0.66 3.42 21.40
C LEU A 145 0.52 2.09 20.66
N GLU A 146 0.39 2.14 19.34
CA GLU A 146 0.23 0.95 18.50
C GLU A 146 1.53 0.16 18.38
N GLU A 147 2.61 0.84 17.95
CA GLU A 147 3.93 0.24 17.79
C GLU A 147 5.03 1.17 18.29
N VAL A 148 6.00 0.60 18.98
CA VAL A 148 7.27 1.25 19.28
C VAL A 148 8.36 0.19 19.35
N TRP A 149 9.31 0.25 18.45
CA TRP A 149 10.37 -0.76 18.40
C TRP A 149 11.69 -0.21 17.87
N VAL A 150 12.75 -0.93 18.22
CA VAL A 150 14.09 -0.77 17.67
C VAL A 150 14.48 -2.06 16.95
N GLU A 151 15.05 -1.92 15.77
CA GLU A 151 15.49 -3.05 14.92
C GLU A 151 16.97 -2.93 14.59
N THR A 152 17.67 -4.07 14.58
CA THR A 152 19.06 -4.12 14.13
C THR A 152 19.11 -4.15 12.60
N THR A 153 19.96 -3.30 12.02
CA THR A 153 20.16 -3.20 10.56
C THR A 153 21.48 -3.80 10.09
N ALA A 154 22.35 -4.27 11.01
CA ALA A 154 23.70 -4.69 10.73
C ALA A 154 24.04 -6.13 11.13
N LEU A 155 23.04 -6.97 11.37
CA LEU A 155 23.31 -8.39 11.61
C LEU A 155 23.75 -9.09 10.32
N PRO A 156 24.75 -9.98 10.38
CA PRO A 156 25.27 -10.66 9.21
C PRO A 156 24.28 -11.70 8.66
N ALA A 157 24.51 -12.14 7.42
CA ALA A 157 23.85 -13.27 6.77
C ALA A 157 22.32 -13.17 6.66
N GLY A 158 21.78 -11.95 6.59
CA GLY A 158 20.33 -11.73 6.42
C GLY A 158 19.51 -11.81 7.69
N PHE A 159 20.13 -11.84 8.87
CA PHE A 159 19.43 -11.80 10.14
C PHE A 159 19.01 -10.38 10.51
N GLY A 160 17.81 -10.25 11.09
CA GLY A 160 17.27 -9.06 11.73
C GLY A 160 16.75 -9.39 13.12
N ALA A 161 16.84 -8.45 14.04
CA ALA A 161 16.23 -8.58 15.36
C ALA A 161 15.54 -7.28 15.73
N ARG A 162 14.28 -7.39 16.15
CA ARG A 162 13.42 -6.27 16.56
C ARG A 162 13.00 -6.48 17.99
N PHE A 163 12.95 -5.41 18.77
CA PHE A 163 12.55 -5.40 20.16
C PHE A 163 11.62 -4.20 20.45
N GLY A 164 10.54 -4.44 21.17
CA GLY A 164 9.58 -3.42 21.59
C GLY A 164 8.14 -3.90 21.48
N ARG A 165 7.19 -2.97 21.32
CA ARG A 165 5.81 -3.25 20.95
C ARG A 165 5.73 -3.39 19.44
N ILE A 166 5.35 -4.57 19.00
CA ILE A 166 5.40 -4.97 17.57
C ILE A 166 4.07 -5.56 17.13
N SER A 167 3.62 -5.25 15.92
CA SER A 167 2.55 -6.03 15.28
C SER A 167 3.11 -7.39 14.90
N SER A 168 2.51 -8.47 15.41
CA SER A 168 2.97 -9.83 15.17
C SER A 168 2.97 -10.18 13.68
N GLY A 169 3.89 -11.06 13.30
CA GLY A 169 3.96 -11.67 11.96
C GLY A 169 2.88 -12.70 11.67
N ILE A 170 1.83 -12.80 12.52
CA ILE A 170 0.67 -13.65 12.28
C ILE A 170 -0.19 -13.09 11.14
N GLY A 171 -0.39 -13.88 10.08
CA GLY A 171 -1.14 -13.44 8.90
C GLY A 171 -0.45 -12.34 8.08
N TYR A 172 -1.12 -11.86 7.06
CA TYR A 172 -0.61 -10.82 6.15
C TYR A 172 -1.07 -9.40 6.52
N LEU A 173 -2.38 -9.24 6.83
CA LEU A 173 -2.92 -7.91 7.16
C LEU A 173 -2.51 -7.42 8.55
N ASN A 174 -2.11 -8.30 9.46
CA ASN A 174 -1.75 -7.92 10.83
C ASN A 174 -0.64 -6.86 10.91
N THR A 175 0.29 -6.90 9.97
CA THR A 175 1.41 -5.94 9.89
C THR A 175 1.06 -4.65 9.14
N LYS A 176 -0.19 -4.50 8.67
CA LYS A 176 -0.65 -3.33 7.91
C LYS A 176 -1.52 -2.43 8.78
N HIS A 177 -1.18 -1.14 8.84
CA HIS A 177 -1.98 -0.13 9.54
C HIS A 177 -3.29 0.17 8.81
N SER A 178 -4.27 0.74 9.50
CA SER A 178 -5.63 0.98 9.01
C SER A 178 -5.67 1.78 7.70
N HIS A 179 -4.80 2.76 7.55
CA HIS A 179 -4.70 3.57 6.34
C HIS A 179 -4.14 2.82 5.12
N GLN A 180 -3.50 1.65 5.33
CA GLN A 180 -2.94 0.80 4.27
C GLN A 180 -3.94 -0.21 3.72
N TRP A 181 -5.05 -0.47 4.45
CA TRP A 181 -6.04 -1.45 4.02
C TRP A 181 -6.74 -1.01 2.75
N ASP A 182 -7.13 -2.00 1.95
CA ASP A 182 -7.90 -1.76 0.73
C ASP A 182 -9.39 -1.52 1.01
N PHE A 183 -9.91 -1.99 2.15
CA PHE A 183 -11.26 -1.74 2.65
C PHE A 183 -11.20 -0.88 3.90
N ALA A 184 -12.31 -0.26 4.27
CA ALA A 184 -12.38 0.65 5.42
C ALA A 184 -12.36 -0.08 6.78
N ASP A 185 -12.48 -1.40 6.74
CA ASP A 185 -12.54 -2.30 7.89
C ASP A 185 -11.72 -3.57 7.65
N LEU A 186 -11.34 -4.25 8.74
CA LEU A 186 -10.71 -5.57 8.68
C LEU A 186 -11.73 -6.66 8.38
N PRO A 187 -11.29 -7.77 7.74
CA PRO A 187 -12.09 -8.98 7.58
C PRO A 187 -12.52 -9.59 8.92
N LEU A 188 -13.64 -10.32 8.92
CA LEU A 188 -14.19 -10.99 10.11
C LEU A 188 -13.17 -11.80 10.92
N PRO A 189 -12.26 -12.59 10.33
CA PRO A 189 -11.28 -13.33 11.10
C PRO A 189 -10.38 -12.46 11.97
N TYR A 190 -9.95 -11.30 11.47
CA TYR A 190 -9.14 -10.37 12.25
C TYR A 190 -9.90 -9.77 13.41
N GLN A 191 -11.18 -9.46 13.22
CA GLN A 191 -12.05 -8.96 14.28
C GLN A 191 -12.32 -10.04 15.33
N ALA A 192 -12.59 -11.27 14.90
CA ALA A 192 -12.94 -12.37 15.80
C ALA A 192 -11.75 -12.87 16.63
N PHE A 193 -10.55 -12.95 16.06
CA PHE A 193 -9.39 -13.55 16.73
C PHE A 193 -8.50 -12.55 17.44
N PHE A 194 -8.55 -11.26 17.02
CA PHE A 194 -7.62 -10.24 17.50
C PHE A 194 -8.30 -8.93 17.96
N ASP A 195 -9.61 -8.82 17.82
CA ASP A 195 -10.33 -7.55 18.02
C ASP A 195 -9.69 -6.39 17.21
N GLY A 196 -9.17 -6.72 16.01
CA GLY A 196 -8.45 -5.80 15.15
C GLY A 196 -7.11 -6.35 14.68
N ARG A 197 -6.01 -5.89 15.26
CA ARG A 197 -4.64 -6.35 14.98
C ARG A 197 -3.98 -6.90 16.24
N TYR A 198 -3.22 -7.96 16.11
CA TYR A 198 -2.44 -8.51 17.21
C TYR A 198 -1.09 -7.80 17.33
N THR A 199 -0.99 -6.92 18.30
CA THR A 199 0.21 -6.14 18.62
C THR A 199 0.61 -6.37 20.07
N ASP A 200 1.88 -6.68 20.31
CA ASP A 200 2.33 -7.04 21.67
C ASP A 200 3.79 -6.64 21.93
N ASN A 201 4.17 -6.62 23.19
CA ASN A 201 5.54 -6.38 23.61
C ASN A 201 6.39 -7.65 23.46
N GLY A 202 7.55 -7.53 22.84
CA GLY A 202 8.36 -8.72 22.65
C GLY A 202 9.60 -8.53 21.82
N VAL A 203 10.11 -9.66 21.36
CA VAL A 203 11.29 -9.75 20.51
C VAL A 203 10.95 -10.58 19.28
N ARG A 204 11.33 -10.09 18.11
CA ARG A 204 11.26 -10.81 16.84
C ARG A 204 12.65 -11.04 16.30
N LEU A 205 12.92 -12.26 15.84
CA LEU A 205 14.09 -12.60 15.06
C LEU A 205 13.64 -13.00 13.65
N THR A 206 14.26 -12.44 12.63
CA THR A 206 13.99 -12.77 11.21
C THR A 206 15.27 -13.22 10.53
N TRP A 207 15.10 -14.03 9.49
CA TRP A 207 16.14 -14.41 8.57
C TRP A 207 15.64 -14.29 7.12
N LEU A 208 16.29 -13.43 6.36
CA LEU A 208 16.07 -13.28 4.93
C LEU A 208 17.10 -14.14 4.20
N ALA A 209 16.63 -15.16 3.47
CA ALA A 209 17.50 -16.06 2.75
C ALA A 209 18.20 -15.36 1.58
N PRO A 210 19.48 -15.61 1.34
CA PRO A 210 20.23 -15.03 0.21
C PRO A 210 19.95 -15.83 -1.09
N THR A 211 18.71 -15.81 -1.55
CA THR A 211 18.21 -16.51 -2.74
C THR A 211 17.59 -15.54 -3.72
N ASP A 212 17.42 -15.95 -5.00
CA ASP A 212 16.75 -15.15 -6.02
C ASP A 212 15.26 -14.95 -5.72
N LEU A 213 14.64 -15.90 -5.03
CA LEU A 213 13.30 -15.74 -4.49
C LEU A 213 13.37 -15.04 -3.14
N TYR A 214 12.43 -14.13 -2.89
CA TYR A 214 12.20 -13.64 -1.54
C TYR A 214 11.80 -14.81 -0.64
N MET A 215 12.57 -15.06 0.41
CA MET A 215 12.27 -16.07 1.43
C MET A 215 12.63 -15.49 2.79
N GLU A 216 11.64 -15.32 3.63
CA GLU A 216 11.79 -14.84 5.00
C GLU A 216 11.22 -15.88 5.97
N VAL A 217 11.94 -16.11 7.05
CA VAL A 217 11.47 -16.90 8.19
C VAL A 217 11.65 -16.07 9.44
N GLY A 218 10.67 -16.06 10.33
CA GLY A 218 10.74 -15.31 11.58
C GLY A 218 10.13 -16.06 12.74
N GLY A 219 10.55 -15.66 13.93
CA GLY A 219 9.98 -16.14 15.19
C GLY A 219 9.88 -14.98 16.19
N GLU A 220 8.89 -15.04 17.05
CA GLU A 220 8.58 -14.03 18.04
C GLU A 220 8.38 -14.67 19.42
N LEU A 221 8.84 -13.97 20.43
CA LEU A 221 8.49 -14.23 21.82
C LEU A 221 7.83 -12.97 22.35
N LEU A 222 6.58 -13.11 22.77
CA LEU A 222 5.68 -12.01 23.08
C LEU A 222 5.20 -12.12 24.54
N GLN A 223 4.85 -11.00 25.12
CA GLN A 223 4.40 -10.94 26.51
C GLN A 223 3.11 -11.75 26.72
N GLY A 224 2.16 -11.64 25.78
CA GLY A 224 0.84 -12.25 25.89
C GLY A 224 -0.09 -11.50 26.84
N GLU A 225 -1.37 -11.81 26.78
CA GLU A 225 -2.37 -11.26 27.67
C GLU A 225 -2.35 -11.98 29.03
N GLY A 226 -2.45 -11.22 30.12
CA GLY A 226 -2.71 -11.73 31.46
C GLY A 226 -1.50 -11.97 32.36
N ASP A 227 -0.27 -12.01 31.87
CA ASP A 227 0.94 -12.08 32.71
C ASP A 227 1.96 -10.98 32.32
N PRO A 228 1.98 -9.85 33.01
CA PRO A 228 2.90 -8.76 32.72
C PRO A 228 4.39 -9.09 32.99
N SER A 229 4.69 -10.23 33.57
CA SER A 229 6.05 -10.64 33.96
C SER A 229 6.63 -11.78 33.11
N GLY A 230 5.85 -12.39 32.22
CA GLY A 230 6.19 -13.60 31.51
C GLY A 230 6.31 -13.44 29.99
N ILE A 231 6.62 -14.55 29.32
CA ILE A 231 6.43 -14.77 27.89
C ILE A 231 5.27 -15.75 27.79
N ALA A 232 4.12 -15.28 27.30
CA ALA A 232 2.88 -16.05 27.25
C ALA A 232 2.30 -16.17 25.84
N ALA A 233 3.02 -15.67 24.83
CA ALA A 233 2.70 -15.92 23.42
C ALA A 233 3.97 -16.07 22.59
N SER A 234 3.86 -16.85 21.52
CA SER A 234 4.93 -17.03 20.54
C SER A 234 4.36 -17.17 19.13
N THR A 235 5.07 -16.59 18.17
CA THR A 235 4.70 -16.71 16.76
C THR A 235 5.88 -17.25 15.96
N ILE A 236 5.59 -18.12 15.00
CA ILE A 236 6.52 -18.45 13.92
C ILE A 236 5.86 -18.14 12.59
N PHE A 237 6.63 -17.66 11.62
CA PHE A 237 6.11 -17.37 10.29
C PHE A 237 7.16 -17.60 9.21
N ALA A 238 6.68 -17.87 8.00
CA ALA A 238 7.51 -17.99 6.81
C ALA A 238 6.78 -17.38 5.61
N ASN A 239 7.51 -16.63 4.81
CA ASN A 239 7.05 -15.99 3.60
C ASN A 239 7.94 -16.38 2.42
N VAL A 240 7.35 -16.60 1.27
CA VAL A 240 8.05 -16.81 0.01
C VAL A 240 7.36 -16.01 -1.09
N GLY A 241 8.14 -15.36 -1.95
CA GLY A 241 7.59 -14.54 -3.02
C GLY A 241 8.56 -14.32 -4.16
N GLY A 242 8.07 -13.75 -5.23
CA GLY A 242 8.89 -13.47 -6.40
C GLY A 242 8.09 -12.88 -7.55
N ASP A 243 8.80 -12.61 -8.63
CA ASP A 243 8.24 -12.05 -9.84
C ASP A 243 8.02 -13.13 -10.91
N VAL A 244 6.97 -12.97 -11.70
CA VAL A 244 6.69 -13.77 -12.89
C VAL A 244 6.62 -12.85 -14.09
N GLY A 245 7.73 -12.79 -14.82
CA GLY A 245 7.94 -11.81 -15.88
C GLY A 245 7.95 -10.37 -15.36
N ALA A 246 7.74 -9.41 -16.25
CA ALA A 246 7.82 -7.97 -15.90
C ALA A 246 6.51 -7.39 -15.34
N SER A 247 5.46 -8.20 -15.22
CA SER A 247 4.12 -7.68 -14.93
C SER A 247 3.45 -8.29 -13.71
N ASN A 248 3.98 -9.36 -13.15
CA ASN A 248 3.36 -10.05 -12.03
C ASN A 248 4.35 -10.25 -10.89
N SER A 249 3.86 -10.11 -9.67
CA SER A 249 4.55 -10.53 -8.46
C SER A 249 3.58 -11.28 -7.54
N TRP A 250 4.11 -12.16 -6.72
CA TRP A 250 3.34 -12.95 -5.79
C TRP A 250 4.05 -13.10 -4.45
N LEU A 251 3.27 -13.29 -3.40
CA LEU A 251 3.72 -13.62 -2.06
C LEU A 251 2.80 -14.69 -1.50
N ALA A 252 3.37 -15.72 -0.90
CA ALA A 252 2.66 -16.71 -0.12
C ALA A 252 3.34 -16.85 1.24
N GLY A 253 2.58 -17.12 2.28
CA GLY A 253 3.14 -17.34 3.60
C GLY A 253 2.22 -18.13 4.48
N ALA A 254 2.78 -18.58 5.60
CA ALA A 254 2.07 -19.26 6.67
C ALA A 254 2.65 -18.82 8.00
N SER A 255 1.81 -18.84 9.03
CA SER A 255 2.21 -18.50 10.40
C SER A 255 1.43 -19.30 11.42
N TYR A 256 2.02 -19.45 12.60
CA TYR A 256 1.43 -20.13 13.74
C TYR A 256 1.67 -19.27 14.98
N LEU A 257 0.60 -18.96 15.67
CA LEU A 257 0.59 -18.25 16.95
C LEU A 257 0.10 -19.21 18.04
N GLU A 258 0.84 -19.30 19.13
CA GLU A 258 0.44 -19.98 20.36
C GLU A 258 0.32 -18.94 21.45
N ARG A 259 -0.82 -18.94 22.17
CA ARG A 259 -1.09 -18.07 23.31
C ARG A 259 -1.30 -18.95 24.54
N ASP A 260 -0.47 -18.79 25.55
CA ASP A 260 -0.55 -19.59 26.77
C ASP A 260 -1.96 -19.53 27.39
N GLN A 261 -2.55 -20.69 27.65
CA GLN A 261 -3.85 -20.91 28.29
C GLN A 261 -5.06 -20.34 27.52
N LEU A 262 -4.87 -19.83 26.33
CA LEU A 262 -5.95 -19.33 25.47
C LEU A 262 -6.20 -20.30 24.31
N ASP A 263 -5.37 -20.27 23.30
CA ASP A 263 -5.58 -20.98 22.06
C ASP A 263 -4.32 -21.05 21.17
N SER A 264 -4.45 -21.72 20.03
CA SER A 264 -3.48 -21.63 18.95
C SER A 264 -4.18 -21.32 17.62
N LEU A 265 -3.52 -20.50 16.81
CA LEU A 265 -4.03 -20.04 15.54
C LEU A 265 -2.98 -20.28 14.43
N SER A 266 -3.36 -21.01 13.40
CA SER A 266 -2.58 -21.18 12.18
C SER A 266 -3.14 -20.29 11.08
N THR A 267 -2.29 -19.66 10.27
CA THR A 267 -2.75 -18.89 9.11
C THR A 267 -1.97 -19.27 7.85
N ALA A 268 -2.61 -19.13 6.71
CA ALA A 268 -1.96 -19.19 5.41
C ALA A 268 -2.49 -18.06 4.52
N HIS A 269 -1.59 -17.39 3.79
CA HIS A 269 -1.98 -16.28 2.94
C HIS A 269 -1.37 -16.38 1.54
N PHE A 270 -2.04 -15.74 0.60
CA PHE A 270 -1.54 -15.56 -0.76
C PHE A 270 -1.91 -14.17 -1.29
N VAL A 271 -0.93 -13.50 -1.88
CA VAL A 271 -1.11 -12.20 -2.54
C VAL A 271 -0.55 -12.28 -3.94
N TRP A 272 -1.33 -11.83 -4.91
CA TRP A 272 -0.89 -11.68 -6.29
C TRP A 272 -1.12 -10.25 -6.76
N LYS A 273 -0.08 -9.67 -7.34
CA LYS A 273 -0.09 -8.32 -7.90
C LYS A 273 0.24 -8.37 -9.38
N TRP A 274 -0.51 -7.62 -10.17
CA TRP A 274 -0.28 -7.45 -11.58
C TRP A 274 -0.28 -5.97 -11.96
N ALA A 275 0.72 -5.58 -12.74
CA ALA A 275 0.79 -4.26 -13.36
C ALA A 275 1.47 -4.39 -14.74
N PRO A 276 0.91 -3.83 -15.82
CA PRO A 276 1.52 -3.95 -17.14
C PRO A 276 2.95 -3.41 -17.16
N GLN A 277 3.93 -4.28 -17.45
CA GLN A 277 5.36 -3.93 -17.47
C GLN A 277 5.85 -3.23 -16.19
N GLY A 278 5.27 -3.56 -15.04
CA GLY A 278 5.58 -2.93 -13.75
C GLY A 278 5.03 -1.50 -13.59
N ASN A 279 4.25 -0.98 -14.54
CA ASN A 279 3.65 0.36 -14.42
C ASN A 279 2.41 0.34 -13.53
N TRP A 280 2.66 0.36 -12.22
CA TRP A 280 1.67 0.32 -11.16
C TRP A 280 0.71 1.54 -11.16
N LYS A 281 1.18 2.70 -11.59
CA LYS A 281 0.40 3.94 -11.58
C LYS A 281 -0.73 3.95 -12.61
N ALA A 282 -0.51 3.39 -13.78
CA ALA A 282 -1.49 3.45 -14.87
C ALA A 282 -2.64 2.46 -14.66
N ARG A 283 -2.30 1.21 -14.38
CA ARG A 283 -3.26 0.12 -14.21
C ARG A 283 -2.64 -0.97 -13.34
N ASN A 284 -3.42 -1.53 -12.41
CA ASN A 284 -2.96 -2.64 -11.60
C ASN A 284 -4.13 -3.50 -11.12
N PHE A 285 -3.79 -4.70 -10.66
CA PHE A 285 -4.71 -5.61 -10.00
C PHE A 285 -4.00 -6.26 -8.82
N ILE A 286 -4.73 -6.37 -7.69
CA ILE A 286 -4.30 -7.08 -6.50
C ILE A 286 -5.35 -8.14 -6.19
N PHE A 287 -4.93 -9.36 -5.98
CA PHE A 287 -5.72 -10.39 -5.34
C PHE A 287 -5.04 -10.79 -4.04
N GLN A 288 -5.81 -10.94 -2.98
CA GLN A 288 -5.32 -11.30 -1.65
C GLN A 288 -6.31 -12.21 -0.96
N THR A 289 -5.81 -13.23 -0.28
CA THR A 289 -6.62 -14.15 0.50
C THR A 289 -5.84 -14.66 1.70
N GLU A 290 -6.54 -14.91 2.80
CA GLU A 290 -6.01 -15.61 3.97
C GLU A 290 -7.02 -16.60 4.48
N TYR A 291 -6.50 -17.67 5.07
CA TYR A 291 -7.22 -18.70 5.76
C TYR A 291 -6.69 -18.82 7.19
N PHE A 292 -7.58 -19.01 8.13
CA PHE A 292 -7.32 -19.12 9.57
C PHE A 292 -7.88 -20.43 10.06
N ASP A 293 -7.08 -21.17 10.84
CA ASP A 293 -7.46 -22.41 11.51
C ASP A 293 -7.20 -22.25 13.01
N HIS A 294 -8.23 -22.38 13.80
CA HIS A 294 -8.23 -22.08 15.23
C HIS A 294 -8.53 -23.31 16.05
N SER A 295 -7.89 -23.48 17.19
CA SER A 295 -7.94 -24.70 17.97
C SER A 295 -8.92 -24.69 19.15
N ASP A 296 -9.67 -23.61 19.37
CA ASP A 296 -10.58 -23.48 20.49
C ASP A 296 -12.04 -23.68 20.10
N VAL A 297 -12.93 -23.80 21.10
CA VAL A 297 -14.34 -24.12 20.95
C VAL A 297 -15.14 -22.91 20.46
N GLY A 298 -15.98 -23.11 19.48
CA GLY A 298 -17.01 -22.14 19.03
C GLY A 298 -16.70 -21.45 17.69
N ILE A 299 -15.45 -21.11 17.41
CA ILE A 299 -15.01 -20.61 16.12
C ILE A 299 -13.83 -21.45 15.66
N ASP A 300 -14.05 -22.36 14.71
CA ASP A 300 -13.02 -23.27 14.21
C ASP A 300 -12.00 -22.58 13.29
N GLY A 301 -12.35 -21.42 12.75
CA GLY A 301 -11.47 -20.70 11.85
C GLY A 301 -12.20 -19.60 11.08
N GLY A 302 -11.55 -19.12 10.03
CA GLY A 302 -12.11 -18.08 9.17
C GLY A 302 -11.33 -17.91 7.88
N TRP A 303 -11.84 -17.07 7.00
CA TRP A 303 -11.20 -16.79 5.74
C TRP A 303 -11.63 -15.43 5.19
N TYR A 304 -10.80 -14.85 4.35
CA TYR A 304 -11.24 -13.81 3.45
C TYR A 304 -10.57 -13.93 2.09
N ALA A 305 -11.22 -13.36 1.09
CA ALA A 305 -10.66 -13.17 -0.24
C ALA A 305 -11.08 -11.80 -0.76
N GLN A 306 -10.13 -11.04 -1.28
CA GLN A 306 -10.39 -9.72 -1.85
C GLN A 306 -9.66 -9.54 -3.16
N ALA A 307 -10.27 -8.73 -4.03
CA ALA A 307 -9.70 -8.31 -5.30
C ALA A 307 -9.88 -6.82 -5.49
N VAL A 308 -8.82 -6.12 -5.88
CA VAL A 308 -8.81 -4.69 -6.14
C VAL A 308 -8.23 -4.44 -7.52
N TYR A 309 -8.95 -3.71 -8.35
CA TYR A 309 -8.54 -3.36 -9.70
C TYR A 309 -8.49 -1.84 -9.89
N GLN A 310 -7.39 -1.36 -10.41
CA GLN A 310 -7.22 0.02 -10.87
C GLN A 310 -7.34 0.05 -12.39
N PRO A 311 -8.51 0.38 -12.97
CA PRO A 311 -8.69 0.45 -14.43
C PRO A 311 -7.98 1.63 -15.07
N ILE A 312 -7.89 2.73 -14.35
CA ILE A 312 -7.26 3.99 -14.74
C ILE A 312 -6.60 4.62 -13.54
N GLU A 313 -5.63 5.50 -13.79
CA GLU A 313 -4.94 6.25 -12.73
C GLU A 313 -5.94 6.88 -11.75
N ARG A 314 -5.66 6.75 -10.45
CA ARG A 314 -6.41 7.32 -9.32
C ARG A 314 -7.76 6.68 -8.99
N TRP A 315 -8.30 5.76 -9.79
CA TRP A 315 -9.55 5.10 -9.52
C TRP A 315 -9.35 3.61 -9.30
N ARG A 316 -9.81 3.11 -8.15
CA ARG A 316 -9.78 1.69 -7.82
C ARG A 316 -11.17 1.21 -7.47
N VAL A 317 -11.48 -0.01 -7.87
CA VAL A 317 -12.69 -0.74 -7.48
C VAL A 317 -12.28 -2.04 -6.83
N GLY A 318 -12.99 -2.48 -5.81
CA GLY A 318 -12.68 -3.72 -5.11
C GLY A 318 -13.91 -4.46 -4.65
N ALA A 319 -13.73 -5.76 -4.44
CA ALA A 319 -14.70 -6.63 -3.81
C ALA A 319 -14.00 -7.54 -2.80
N ARG A 320 -14.64 -7.78 -1.66
CA ARG A 320 -14.19 -8.70 -0.61
C ARG A 320 -15.34 -9.58 -0.18
N ALA A 321 -15.05 -10.84 0.08
CA ALA A 321 -15.88 -11.77 0.81
C ALA A 321 -15.06 -12.31 1.98
N ASP A 322 -15.65 -12.35 3.15
CA ASP A 322 -15.04 -12.89 4.36
C ASP A 322 -16.06 -13.65 5.21
N GLY A 323 -15.58 -14.57 6.04
CA GLY A 323 -16.45 -15.39 6.88
C GLY A 323 -15.71 -16.13 7.96
N LEU A 324 -16.47 -16.56 8.95
CA LEU A 324 -16.02 -17.45 10.01
C LEU A 324 -16.58 -18.87 9.78
N MET A 325 -15.93 -19.84 10.34
CA MET A 325 -16.37 -21.23 10.42
C MET A 325 -16.70 -21.52 11.89
N THR A 326 -17.96 -21.86 12.17
CA THR A 326 -18.44 -22.10 13.53
C THR A 326 -19.26 -23.39 13.61
N ASP A 327 -19.48 -23.85 14.84
CA ASP A 327 -20.30 -25.06 15.10
C ASP A 327 -21.79 -24.92 14.69
N SER A 328 -22.28 -23.69 14.46
CA SER A 328 -23.71 -23.46 14.23
C SER A 328 -24.01 -22.84 12.86
N GLU A 329 -23.83 -21.53 12.71
CA GLU A 329 -24.04 -20.80 11.47
C GLU A 329 -22.75 -20.09 11.10
N ASP A 330 -22.35 -20.17 9.83
CA ASP A 330 -21.15 -19.53 9.33
C ASP A 330 -21.41 -18.04 9.07
N PRO A 331 -20.94 -17.13 9.93
CA PRO A 331 -21.03 -15.68 9.68
C PRO A 331 -20.33 -15.29 8.39
N ARG A 332 -20.95 -14.41 7.60
CA ARG A 332 -20.38 -13.98 6.31
C ARG A 332 -20.55 -12.49 6.10
N ARG A 333 -19.64 -11.93 5.35
CA ARG A 333 -19.67 -10.52 4.97
C ARG A 333 -19.20 -10.35 3.53
N TYR A 334 -19.86 -9.42 2.81
CA TYR A 334 -19.55 -9.10 1.43
C TYR A 334 -19.41 -7.58 1.29
N SER A 335 -18.27 -7.13 0.83
CA SER A 335 -18.00 -5.70 0.68
C SER A 335 -17.60 -5.35 -0.74
N VAL A 336 -18.03 -4.18 -1.21
CA VAL A 336 -17.54 -3.57 -2.44
C VAL A 336 -17.07 -2.16 -2.14
N MET A 337 -16.01 -1.72 -2.83
CA MET A 337 -15.47 -0.38 -2.61
C MET A 337 -15.14 0.32 -3.92
N LEU A 338 -15.19 1.64 -3.87
CA LEU A 338 -14.72 2.56 -4.89
C LEU A 338 -13.78 3.58 -4.23
N ASP A 339 -12.53 3.62 -4.66
CA ASP A 339 -11.52 4.58 -4.21
C ASP A 339 -11.22 5.60 -5.29
N TRP A 340 -11.09 6.85 -4.86
CA TRP A 340 -10.53 7.92 -5.67
C TRP A 340 -9.38 8.61 -4.94
N SER A 341 -8.18 8.59 -5.55
CA SER A 341 -7.00 9.27 -5.02
C SER A 341 -6.83 10.62 -5.71
N ASN A 342 -7.18 11.69 -5.02
CA ASN A 342 -6.99 13.05 -5.54
C ASN A 342 -5.50 13.37 -5.77
N SER A 343 -4.63 12.88 -4.87
CA SER A 343 -3.18 12.98 -4.95
C SER A 343 -2.55 11.71 -4.36
N GLU A 344 -1.24 11.60 -4.38
CA GLU A 344 -0.51 10.53 -3.68
C GLU A 344 -0.68 10.57 -2.15
N PHE A 345 -1.13 11.71 -1.60
CA PHE A 345 -1.32 11.94 -0.16
C PHE A 345 -2.77 11.85 0.28
N SER A 346 -3.73 11.70 -0.63
CA SER A 346 -5.15 11.72 -0.26
C SER A 346 -5.97 10.69 -1.02
N ARG A 347 -6.87 10.03 -0.29
CA ARG A 347 -7.77 9.01 -0.81
C ARG A 347 -9.18 9.20 -0.23
N LEU A 348 -10.18 9.17 -1.09
CA LEU A 348 -11.58 9.10 -0.74
C LEU A 348 -12.10 7.72 -1.12
N ARG A 349 -12.65 6.99 -0.16
CA ARG A 349 -13.22 5.66 -0.33
C ARG A 349 -14.70 5.68 -0.03
N MET A 350 -15.48 5.08 -0.91
CA MET A 350 -16.85 4.68 -0.65
C MET A 350 -16.91 3.15 -0.54
N GLN A 351 -17.54 2.64 0.49
CA GLN A 351 -17.71 1.20 0.71
C GLN A 351 -19.19 0.90 0.98
N PHE A 352 -19.64 -0.23 0.45
CA PHE A 352 -20.91 -0.86 0.81
C PHE A 352 -20.63 -2.28 1.27
N THR A 353 -21.26 -2.65 2.38
CA THR A 353 -21.11 -3.98 3.00
C THR A 353 -22.46 -4.58 3.30
N ARG A 354 -22.66 -5.82 2.87
CA ARG A 354 -23.72 -6.71 3.34
C ARG A 354 -23.12 -7.58 4.43
N ASP A 355 -23.59 -7.40 5.65
CA ASP A 355 -23.13 -8.11 6.83
C ASP A 355 -24.21 -9.12 7.28
N GLU A 356 -23.86 -10.40 7.20
CA GLU A 356 -24.65 -11.56 7.61
C GLU A 356 -23.96 -12.27 8.80
N SER A 357 -23.20 -11.53 9.61
CA SER A 357 -22.45 -12.10 10.75
C SER A 357 -23.18 -11.99 12.08
N GLY A 358 -24.26 -11.20 12.16
CA GLY A 358 -25.05 -11.00 13.37
C GLY A 358 -26.36 -11.78 13.36
N PHE A 359 -27.20 -11.56 14.40
CA PHE A 359 -28.56 -12.13 14.49
C PHE A 359 -29.49 -11.62 13.40
N GLU A 360 -29.27 -10.43 12.88
CA GLU A 360 -30.01 -9.81 11.80
C GLU A 360 -29.02 -9.31 10.75
N ASP A 361 -29.37 -9.56 9.49
CA ASP A 361 -28.60 -9.06 8.36
C ASP A 361 -28.62 -7.53 8.31
N ARG A 362 -27.47 -6.92 8.04
CA ARG A 362 -27.31 -5.48 7.95
C ARG A 362 -26.73 -5.07 6.61
N ASN A 363 -27.14 -3.91 6.13
CA ASN A 363 -26.47 -3.22 5.05
C ASN A 363 -25.78 -1.99 5.61
N GLU A 364 -24.51 -1.86 5.31
CA GLU A 364 -23.70 -0.75 5.76
C GLU A 364 -23.16 0.02 4.56
N TRP A 365 -23.09 1.33 4.69
CA TRP A 365 -22.40 2.17 3.71
C TRP A 365 -21.47 3.13 4.43
N GLY A 366 -20.32 3.39 3.82
CA GLY A 366 -19.32 4.24 4.42
C GLY A 366 -18.63 5.13 3.40
N LEU A 367 -18.28 6.33 3.85
CA LEU A 367 -17.36 7.24 3.17
C LEU A 367 -16.19 7.50 4.10
N GLN A 368 -14.98 7.16 3.64
CA GLN A 368 -13.74 7.36 4.37
C GLN A 368 -12.83 8.30 3.59
N TYR A 369 -12.28 9.30 4.26
CA TYR A 369 -11.25 10.18 3.72
C TYR A 369 -9.95 9.97 4.48
N ILE A 370 -8.87 9.70 3.76
CA ILE A 370 -7.52 9.52 4.30
C ILE A 370 -6.62 10.60 3.73
N HIS A 371 -5.84 11.25 4.59
CA HIS A 371 -4.88 12.26 4.18
C HIS A 371 -3.56 12.12 4.94
N SER A 372 -2.46 11.93 4.20
CA SER A 372 -1.11 11.81 4.76
C SER A 372 -0.39 13.16 4.72
N ILE A 373 0.24 13.54 5.81
CA ILE A 373 0.95 14.80 6.00
C ILE A 373 2.38 14.48 6.46
N GLY A 374 3.38 15.09 5.85
CA GLY A 374 4.79 14.90 6.23
C GLY A 374 5.47 13.74 5.54
N ALA A 375 6.55 13.24 6.15
CA ALA A 375 7.31 12.11 5.62
C ALA A 375 6.58 10.80 5.91
N HIS A 376 5.83 10.33 4.94
CA HIS A 376 5.16 9.02 5.01
C HIS A 376 6.05 7.96 4.35
N GLY A 377 6.34 6.88 5.07
CA GLY A 377 7.14 5.78 4.54
C GLY A 377 6.46 5.09 3.35
N ALA A 378 7.26 4.56 2.41
CA ALA A 378 6.72 3.72 1.34
C ALA A 378 6.11 2.44 1.92
N HIS A 379 4.93 2.06 1.42
CA HIS A 379 4.27 0.84 1.84
C HIS A 379 5.07 -0.39 1.38
N THR A 380 5.33 -1.32 2.29
CA THR A 380 5.91 -2.64 1.97
C THR A 380 4.89 -3.50 1.22
N PHE A 381 5.39 -4.49 0.50
CA PHE A 381 4.58 -5.45 -0.27
C PHE A 381 3.46 -6.05 0.56
#